data_1b1100b96b46f1bef0181a2f4c331870
#
_entry.id   1b1100b96b46f1bef0181a2f4c331870
#
_cell.length_a   1.000
_cell.length_b   1.000
_cell.length_c   1.000
_cell.angle_alpha   90.00
_cell.angle_beta   90.00
_cell.angle_gamma   90.00
#
_symmetry.space_group_name_H-M   'P 1'
#
loop_
_entity.id
_entity.type
_entity.pdbx_description
1 polymer ?
#
loop_
_entity_poly.entity_id
_entity_poly.type
_entity_poly.pdbx_seq_one_letter_code
_entity_poly.pdbx_strand_id
1 'polypeptide(L)'
;MNYCKLQKKIFYNLIIFFFFISKPIHSLEVEGFAKVIDGDTIIIDKKKIRLLGIDAPEIGQHCKKPWIQFNFITLNKKYKCGLVAKERLDKIISKNKIKCKGEKYDRYKRLIAICYKKKIDLNNWMVKNGLALNYTKYSKKYISSEIQAKREKLGLWKGQFDKPWEWRKKNK
;
A
#
# COMPACT_ATOMS: atom_id res chain seq x y z
N MET A 1 -20.29 10.89 -58.69
CA MET A 1 -21.20 10.58 -57.56
C MET A 1 -20.76 9.40 -56.68
N ASN A 2 -19.55 8.88 -56.85
CA ASN A 2 -19.08 7.67 -56.10
C ASN A 2 -18.04 7.97 -54.99
N TYR A 3 -17.37 9.11 -54.99
CA TYR A 3 -16.34 9.44 -53.99
C TYR A 3 -16.90 9.69 -52.56
N CYS A 4 -18.09 10.33 -52.49
CA CYS A 4 -18.70 10.66 -51.19
C CYS A 4 -19.23 9.42 -50.42
N LYS A 5 -19.64 8.36 -51.13
CA LYS A 5 -20.07 7.07 -50.51
C LYS A 5 -18.88 6.26 -49.96
N LEU A 6 -17.72 6.33 -50.64
CA LEU A 6 -16.53 5.60 -50.23
C LEU A 6 -15.92 6.22 -48.96
N GLN A 7 -15.86 7.55 -48.87
CA GLN A 7 -15.38 8.25 -47.68
C GLN A 7 -16.24 7.97 -46.46
N LYS A 8 -17.56 7.91 -46.56
CA LYS A 8 -18.47 7.58 -45.48
C LYS A 8 -18.29 6.12 -44.98
N LYS A 9 -18.05 5.18 -45.88
CA LYS A 9 -17.78 3.75 -45.50
C LYS A 9 -16.46 3.58 -44.76
N ILE A 10 -15.40 4.26 -45.18
CA ILE A 10 -14.09 4.24 -44.54
C ILE A 10 -14.18 4.86 -43.15
N PHE A 11 -14.89 5.97 -42.98
CA PHE A 11 -15.08 6.64 -41.70
C PHE A 11 -15.91 5.77 -40.71
N TYR A 12 -16.95 5.11 -41.20
CA TYR A 12 -17.79 4.21 -40.41
C TYR A 12 -17.02 2.96 -39.94
N ASN A 13 -16.18 2.38 -40.79
CA ASN A 13 -15.33 1.23 -40.43
C ASN A 13 -14.20 1.62 -39.45
N LEU A 14 -13.65 2.84 -39.53
CA LEU A 14 -12.67 3.37 -38.58
C LEU A 14 -13.28 3.61 -37.21
N ILE A 15 -14.51 4.11 -37.13
CA ILE A 15 -15.23 4.29 -35.87
C ILE A 15 -15.57 2.95 -35.19
N ILE A 16 -15.98 1.95 -35.98
CA ILE A 16 -16.28 0.59 -35.44
C ILE A 16 -15.00 -0.08 -34.92
N PHE A 17 -13.85 0.11 -35.57
CA PHE A 17 -12.58 -0.46 -35.14
C PHE A 17 -12.06 0.13 -33.82
N PHE A 18 -12.37 1.42 -33.54
CA PHE A 18 -11.96 2.08 -32.29
C PHE A 18 -12.77 1.60 -31.06
N PHE A 19 -13.99 1.09 -31.24
CA PHE A 19 -14.83 0.61 -30.16
C PHE A 19 -14.44 -0.80 -29.65
N PHE A 20 -13.61 -1.56 -30.38
CA PHE A 20 -13.26 -2.94 -30.02
C PHE A 20 -11.94 -3.08 -29.22
N ILE A 21 -11.21 -1.98 -28.90
CA ILE A 21 -9.89 -2.07 -28.28
C ILE A 21 -9.93 -1.83 -26.75
N SER A 22 -11.07 -1.49 -26.18
CA SER A 22 -11.18 -1.38 -24.71
C SER A 22 -11.32 -2.78 -24.08
N LYS A 23 -10.18 -3.44 -23.82
CA LYS A 23 -10.18 -4.62 -22.94
C LYS A 23 -10.68 -4.15 -21.57
N PRO A 24 -11.72 -4.78 -20.98
CA PRO A 24 -12.13 -4.44 -19.62
C PRO A 24 -10.95 -4.75 -18.71
N ILE A 25 -10.46 -3.75 -17.98
CA ILE A 25 -9.50 -3.96 -16.91
C ILE A 25 -10.21 -4.81 -15.86
N HIS A 26 -9.87 -6.10 -15.80
CA HIS A 26 -10.46 -7.01 -14.83
C HIS A 26 -9.86 -6.70 -13.46
N SER A 27 -10.54 -5.86 -12.68
CA SER A 27 -10.18 -5.61 -11.29
C SER A 27 -10.51 -6.85 -10.47
N LEU A 28 -9.49 -7.44 -9.86
CA LEU A 28 -9.65 -8.55 -8.92
C LEU A 28 -10.11 -7.98 -7.57
N GLU A 29 -11.31 -8.35 -7.17
CA GLU A 29 -11.90 -7.89 -5.92
C GLU A 29 -11.97 -9.05 -4.91
N VAL A 30 -11.58 -8.78 -3.67
CA VAL A 30 -11.64 -9.73 -2.54
C VAL A 30 -12.23 -8.99 -1.35
N GLU A 31 -13.27 -9.56 -0.73
CA GLU A 31 -13.90 -8.99 0.45
C GLU A 31 -14.12 -10.06 1.53
N GLY A 32 -13.78 -9.77 2.78
CA GLY A 32 -13.96 -10.69 3.89
C GLY A 32 -13.29 -10.22 5.17
N PHE A 33 -13.28 -11.06 6.20
CA PHE A 33 -12.55 -10.80 7.42
C PHE A 33 -11.06 -11.06 7.19
N ALA A 34 -10.24 -10.08 7.52
CA ALA A 34 -8.81 -10.15 7.29
C ALA A 34 -8.05 -10.59 8.53
N LYS A 35 -7.05 -11.48 8.32
CA LYS A 35 -5.99 -11.79 9.29
C LYS A 35 -4.74 -11.02 8.90
N VAL A 36 -4.19 -10.20 9.79
CA VAL A 36 -2.97 -9.44 9.55
C VAL A 36 -1.74 -10.33 9.76
N ILE A 37 -0.86 -10.38 8.77
CA ILE A 37 0.42 -11.12 8.81
C ILE A 37 1.53 -10.19 9.30
N ASP A 38 1.66 -9.02 8.66
CA ASP A 38 2.61 -7.97 8.98
C ASP A 38 2.01 -6.58 8.65
N GLY A 39 2.82 -5.52 8.69
CA GLY A 39 2.34 -4.15 8.49
C GLY A 39 1.85 -3.83 7.07
N ASP A 40 2.01 -4.72 6.09
CA ASP A 40 1.61 -4.49 4.70
C ASP A 40 1.11 -5.76 3.98
N THR A 41 0.87 -6.84 4.74
CA THR A 41 0.35 -8.11 4.20
C THR A 41 -0.80 -8.62 5.06
N ILE A 42 -1.93 -8.91 4.43
CA ILE A 42 -3.11 -9.50 5.07
C ILE A 42 -3.55 -10.78 4.34
N ILE A 43 -4.37 -11.58 4.99
CA ILE A 43 -5.03 -12.75 4.39
C ILE A 43 -6.54 -12.57 4.51
N ILE A 44 -7.27 -12.76 3.40
CA ILE A 44 -8.74 -12.86 3.36
C ILE A 44 -9.08 -14.17 2.63
N ASP A 45 -9.86 -15.05 3.24
CA ASP A 45 -10.29 -16.32 2.66
C ASP A 45 -9.15 -17.12 2.00
N LYS A 46 -8.06 -17.34 2.75
CA LYS A 46 -6.82 -18.02 2.31
C LYS A 46 -6.03 -17.28 1.22
N LYS A 47 -6.53 -16.15 0.66
CA LYS A 47 -5.80 -15.35 -0.31
C LYS A 47 -4.87 -14.36 0.39
N LYS A 48 -3.58 -14.44 0.10
CA LYS A 48 -2.58 -13.46 0.57
C LYS A 48 -2.67 -12.19 -0.25
N ILE A 49 -2.71 -11.04 0.41
CA ILE A 49 -2.85 -9.72 -0.20
C ILE A 49 -1.73 -8.83 0.30
N ARG A 50 -0.95 -8.28 -0.63
CA ARG A 50 0.09 -7.28 -0.37
C ARG A 50 -0.49 -5.89 -0.60
N LEU A 51 -0.44 -5.03 0.39
CA LEU A 51 -0.92 -3.65 0.27
C LEU A 51 -0.06 -2.88 -0.74
N LEU A 52 -0.70 -2.42 -1.83
CA LEU A 52 -0.03 -1.76 -2.95
C LEU A 52 0.60 -0.43 -2.53
N GLY A 53 1.83 -0.19 -2.98
CA GLY A 53 2.50 1.12 -2.91
C GLY A 53 3.04 1.50 -1.54
N ILE A 54 3.00 0.59 -0.57
CA ILE A 54 3.58 0.81 0.75
C ILE A 54 4.59 -0.28 1.11
N ASP A 55 5.49 0.03 2.04
CA ASP A 55 6.43 -0.92 2.63
C ASP A 55 6.54 -0.68 4.13
N ALA A 56 6.11 -1.65 4.92
CA ALA A 56 6.16 -1.59 6.38
C ALA A 56 7.43 -2.25 6.92
N PRO A 57 7.89 -1.88 8.13
CA PRO A 57 8.97 -2.59 8.79
C PRO A 57 8.64 -4.07 8.98
N GLU A 58 9.65 -4.90 8.81
CA GLU A 58 9.55 -6.34 9.05
C GLU A 58 9.26 -6.64 10.54
N ILE A 59 8.57 -7.74 10.85
CA ILE A 59 8.18 -8.10 12.22
C ILE A 59 9.37 -8.07 13.19
N GLY A 60 10.53 -8.55 12.74
CA GLY A 60 11.78 -8.56 13.53
C GLY A 60 12.55 -7.24 13.51
N GLN A 61 12.09 -6.24 12.75
CA GLN A 61 12.80 -4.97 12.63
C GLN A 61 12.68 -4.14 13.90
N HIS A 62 13.81 -3.61 14.35
CA HIS A 62 13.90 -2.69 15.48
C HIS A 62 14.16 -1.28 15.01
N CYS A 63 13.48 -0.34 15.67
CA CYS A 63 13.64 1.11 15.47
C CYS A 63 13.98 1.76 16.82
N LYS A 64 14.46 3.00 16.78
CA LYS A 64 14.71 3.79 17.97
C LYS A 64 13.74 4.96 18.03
N LYS A 65 13.26 5.31 19.22
CA LYS A 65 12.42 6.51 19.44
C LYS A 65 12.91 7.25 20.68
N PRO A 66 12.75 8.57 20.75
CA PRO A 66 13.00 9.35 21.97
C PRO A 66 12.17 8.77 23.12
N TRP A 67 12.80 8.61 24.29
CA TRP A 67 12.17 8.10 25.50
C TRP A 67 12.24 9.10 26.65
N ILE A 68 13.45 9.64 26.91
CA ILE A 68 13.67 10.68 27.93
C ILE A 68 14.46 11.80 27.27
N GLN A 69 14.03 13.02 27.49
CA GLN A 69 14.75 14.22 27.07
C GLN A 69 15.01 15.07 28.31
N PHE A 70 16.29 15.32 28.58
CA PHE A 70 16.74 16.19 29.67
C PHE A 70 17.73 17.18 29.09
N ASN A 71 17.41 18.47 29.13
CA ASN A 71 18.19 19.55 28.51
C ASN A 71 18.52 19.22 27.03
N PHE A 72 19.79 19.05 26.71
CA PHE A 72 20.29 18.73 25.35
C PHE A 72 20.52 17.26 25.12
N ILE A 73 20.21 16.39 26.10
CA ILE A 73 20.42 14.93 26.01
C ILE A 73 19.11 14.24 25.73
N THR A 74 19.07 13.47 24.63
CA THR A 74 17.93 12.62 24.30
C THR A 74 18.33 11.16 24.39
N LEU A 75 17.75 10.43 25.34
CA LEU A 75 17.88 8.98 25.43
C LEU A 75 16.87 8.32 24.51
N ASN A 76 17.35 7.37 23.69
CA ASN A 76 16.51 6.65 22.75
C ASN A 76 16.24 5.23 23.25
N LYS A 77 15.00 4.77 23.11
CA LYS A 77 14.58 3.40 23.41
C LYS A 77 14.39 2.60 22.10
N LYS A 78 14.96 1.40 22.04
CA LYS A 78 14.67 0.42 20.98
C LYS A 78 13.27 -0.17 21.16
N TYR A 79 12.57 -0.41 20.04
CA TYR A 79 11.28 -1.09 20.02
C TYR A 79 11.09 -1.86 18.71
N LYS A 80 10.27 -2.90 18.72
CA LYS A 80 9.93 -3.72 17.54
C LYS A 80 8.94 -2.97 16.66
N CYS A 81 9.43 -2.14 15.75
CA CYS A 81 8.57 -1.26 14.93
C CYS A 81 7.69 -2.04 13.94
N GLY A 82 8.17 -3.18 13.42
CA GLY A 82 7.35 -4.04 12.57
C GLY A 82 6.18 -4.66 13.31
N LEU A 83 6.40 -5.10 14.57
CA LEU A 83 5.30 -5.60 15.40
C LEU A 83 4.27 -4.49 15.67
N VAL A 84 4.72 -3.27 15.99
CA VAL A 84 3.82 -2.13 16.18
C VAL A 84 3.02 -1.83 14.92
N ALA A 85 3.64 -1.86 13.73
CA ALA A 85 2.93 -1.66 12.47
C ALA A 85 1.83 -2.72 12.26
N LYS A 86 2.16 -4.00 12.51
CA LYS A 86 1.19 -5.11 12.46
C LYS A 86 0.03 -4.91 13.43
N GLU A 87 0.30 -4.64 14.70
CA GLU A 87 -0.73 -4.47 15.75
C GLU A 87 -1.64 -3.28 15.45
N ARG A 88 -1.10 -2.19 14.91
CA ARG A 88 -1.88 -1.01 14.54
C ARG A 88 -2.78 -1.29 13.33
N LEU A 89 -2.30 -2.04 12.33
CA LEU A 89 -3.11 -2.49 11.21
C LEU A 89 -4.21 -3.44 11.68
N ASP A 90 -3.90 -4.37 12.55
CA ASP A 90 -4.88 -5.30 13.13
C ASP A 90 -5.95 -4.56 13.92
N LYS A 91 -5.55 -3.59 14.74
CA LYS A 91 -6.47 -2.75 15.52
C LYS A 91 -7.42 -1.93 14.64
N ILE A 92 -6.94 -1.33 13.54
CA ILE A 92 -7.83 -0.57 12.66
C ILE A 92 -8.77 -1.48 11.88
N ILE A 93 -8.31 -2.63 11.42
CA ILE A 93 -9.16 -3.63 10.76
C ILE A 93 -10.23 -4.14 11.73
N SER A 94 -9.81 -4.56 12.95
CA SER A 94 -10.71 -5.14 13.96
C SER A 94 -11.62 -6.22 13.35
N LYS A 95 -12.86 -6.34 13.81
CA LYS A 95 -13.87 -7.30 13.33
C LYS A 95 -14.65 -6.81 12.09
N ASN A 96 -14.04 -5.94 11.26
CA ASN A 96 -14.71 -5.44 10.05
C ASN A 96 -14.32 -6.26 8.81
N LYS A 97 -15.28 -6.38 7.89
CA LYS A 97 -14.96 -6.85 6.53
C LYS A 97 -14.08 -5.83 5.82
N ILE A 98 -13.07 -6.32 5.14
CA ILE A 98 -12.11 -5.53 4.36
C ILE A 98 -12.31 -5.86 2.89
N LYS A 99 -12.43 -4.81 2.08
CA LYS A 99 -12.58 -4.89 0.65
C LYS A 99 -11.27 -4.48 -0.02
N CYS A 100 -10.68 -5.38 -0.80
CA CYS A 100 -9.42 -5.15 -1.51
C CYS A 100 -9.64 -5.20 -3.02
N LYS A 101 -9.10 -4.20 -3.73
CA LYS A 101 -9.15 -4.10 -5.19
C LYS A 101 -7.72 -4.14 -5.73
N GLY A 102 -7.45 -5.11 -6.60
CA GLY A 102 -6.14 -5.32 -7.21
C GLY A 102 -6.25 -5.74 -8.66
N GLU A 103 -5.14 -5.70 -9.39
CA GLU A 103 -5.11 -6.02 -10.82
C GLU A 103 -4.17 -7.19 -11.14
N LYS A 104 -3.22 -7.49 -10.26
CA LYS A 104 -2.17 -8.47 -10.51
C LYS A 104 -1.67 -9.15 -9.24
N TYR A 105 -1.06 -10.31 -9.44
CA TYR A 105 -0.34 -11.03 -8.41
C TYR A 105 1.17 -10.77 -8.51
N ASP A 106 1.85 -10.81 -7.37
CA ASP A 106 3.31 -10.81 -7.35
C ASP A 106 3.89 -12.22 -7.55
N ARG A 107 5.23 -12.32 -7.60
CA ARG A 107 5.95 -13.61 -7.74
C ARG A 107 5.69 -14.59 -6.59
N TYR A 108 5.19 -14.11 -5.46
CA TYR A 108 4.83 -14.92 -4.29
C TYR A 108 3.34 -15.28 -4.26
N LYS A 109 2.62 -15.07 -5.37
CA LYS A 109 1.19 -15.31 -5.52
C LYS A 109 0.32 -14.49 -4.55
N ARG A 110 0.80 -13.31 -4.11
CA ARG A 110 0.00 -12.35 -3.34
C ARG A 110 -0.70 -11.40 -4.30
N LEU A 111 -1.99 -11.16 -4.08
CA LEU A 111 -2.73 -10.10 -4.80
C LEU A 111 -2.18 -8.74 -4.35
N ILE A 112 -1.67 -7.96 -5.29
CA ILE A 112 -1.24 -6.58 -5.02
C ILE A 112 -2.48 -5.69 -5.11
N ALA A 113 -2.92 -5.11 -3.97
CA ALA A 113 -4.21 -4.42 -3.90
C ALA A 113 -4.21 -3.19 -3.00
N ILE A 114 -5.17 -2.30 -3.25
CA ILE A 114 -5.57 -1.26 -2.31
C ILE A 114 -6.73 -1.83 -1.50
N CYS A 115 -6.60 -1.79 -0.17
CA CYS A 115 -7.58 -2.36 0.74
C CYS A 115 -8.30 -1.28 1.52
N TYR A 116 -9.59 -1.47 1.72
CA TYR A 116 -10.47 -0.51 2.35
C TYR A 116 -11.23 -1.12 3.53
N LYS A 117 -11.28 -0.38 4.63
CA LYS A 117 -12.27 -0.56 5.68
C LYS A 117 -13.37 0.49 5.50
N LYS A 118 -14.54 0.10 4.99
CA LYS A 118 -15.57 1.08 4.56
C LYS A 118 -14.98 2.07 3.56
N LYS A 119 -14.91 3.36 3.90
CA LYS A 119 -14.33 4.43 3.08
C LYS A 119 -12.85 4.72 3.36
N ILE A 120 -12.22 4.04 4.33
CA ILE A 120 -10.83 4.28 4.74
C ILE A 120 -9.89 3.43 3.88
N ASP A 121 -9.04 4.07 3.08
CA ASP A 121 -7.90 3.44 2.38
C ASP A 121 -6.85 3.05 3.44
N LEU A 122 -6.73 1.74 3.73
CA LEU A 122 -5.82 1.21 4.75
C LEU A 122 -4.35 1.42 4.39
N ASN A 123 -4.02 1.35 3.09
CA ASN A 123 -2.66 1.59 2.61
C ASN A 123 -2.25 3.03 2.93
N ASN A 124 -3.13 3.99 2.60
CA ASN A 124 -2.91 5.40 2.92
C ASN A 124 -2.84 5.65 4.43
N TRP A 125 -3.74 5.01 5.19
CA TRP A 125 -3.78 5.15 6.64
C TRP A 125 -2.47 4.71 7.30
N MET A 126 -1.87 3.61 6.82
CA MET A 126 -0.57 3.13 7.32
C MET A 126 0.54 4.16 7.08
N VAL A 127 0.61 4.75 5.89
CA VAL A 127 1.63 5.76 5.55
C VAL A 127 1.38 7.06 6.33
N LYS A 128 0.13 7.54 6.37
CA LYS A 128 -0.25 8.77 7.05
C LYS A 128 0.06 8.74 8.56
N ASN A 129 -0.01 7.56 9.19
CA ASN A 129 0.33 7.38 10.60
C ASN A 129 1.82 7.03 10.83
N GLY A 130 2.66 7.04 9.78
CA GLY A 130 4.07 6.70 9.86
C GLY A 130 4.34 5.25 10.25
N LEU A 131 3.43 4.32 9.95
CA LEU A 131 3.53 2.88 10.24
C LEU A 131 4.12 2.09 9.07
N ALA A 132 4.08 2.68 7.87
CA ALA A 132 4.72 2.22 6.66
C ALA A 132 5.25 3.41 5.86
N LEU A 133 6.14 3.15 4.91
CA LEU A 133 6.64 4.16 3.99
C LEU A 133 5.94 4.03 2.63
N ASN A 134 5.83 5.14 1.90
CA ASN A 134 5.45 5.07 0.49
C ASN A 134 6.58 4.42 -0.30
N TYR A 135 6.28 3.31 -1.00
CA TYR A 135 7.27 2.60 -1.79
C TYR A 135 7.26 3.10 -3.24
N THR A 136 8.01 4.17 -3.49
CA THR A 136 8.03 4.90 -4.77
C THR A 136 8.35 4.05 -5.99
N LYS A 137 9.08 2.93 -5.81
CA LYS A 137 9.36 1.96 -6.88
C LYS A 137 8.08 1.38 -7.50
N TYR A 138 7.00 1.27 -6.73
CA TYR A 138 5.74 0.66 -7.17
C TYR A 138 4.59 1.64 -7.28
N SER A 139 4.59 2.73 -6.48
CA SER A 139 3.54 3.73 -6.54
C SER A 139 3.99 5.05 -5.92
N LYS A 140 3.53 6.16 -6.50
CA LYS A 140 3.72 7.51 -5.96
C LYS A 140 2.47 8.00 -5.20
N LYS A 141 1.44 7.15 -5.08
CA LYS A 141 0.09 7.53 -4.59
C LYS A 141 0.09 8.14 -3.19
N TYR A 142 0.98 7.70 -2.30
CA TYR A 142 0.97 8.08 -0.88
C TYR A 142 2.11 9.01 -0.47
N ILE A 143 2.80 9.65 -1.43
CA ILE A 143 3.92 10.57 -1.15
C ILE A 143 3.47 11.73 -0.25
N SER A 144 2.32 12.36 -0.53
CA SER A 144 1.80 13.47 0.27
C SER A 144 1.53 13.08 1.72
N SER A 145 0.98 11.88 1.92
CA SER A 145 0.74 11.33 3.27
C SER A 145 2.04 11.02 4.02
N GLU A 146 3.06 10.55 3.31
CA GLU A 146 4.39 10.34 3.89
C GLU A 146 5.05 11.67 4.30
N ILE A 147 4.98 12.70 3.44
CA ILE A 147 5.48 14.04 3.75
C ILE A 147 4.78 14.61 4.99
N GLN A 148 3.45 14.44 5.08
CA GLN A 148 2.70 14.85 6.27
C GLN A 148 3.17 14.10 7.52
N ALA A 149 3.28 12.78 7.46
CA ALA A 149 3.75 11.96 8.59
C ALA A 149 5.16 12.35 9.08
N LYS A 150 6.06 12.68 8.13
CA LYS A 150 7.40 13.21 8.45
C LYS A 150 7.34 14.54 9.18
N ARG A 151 6.59 15.50 8.64
CA ARG A 151 6.42 16.84 9.23
C ARG A 151 5.86 16.77 10.65
N GLU A 152 4.87 15.90 10.87
CA GLU A 152 4.20 15.72 12.15
C GLU A 152 4.94 14.72 13.07
N LYS A 153 6.09 14.19 12.63
CA LYS A 153 6.88 13.20 13.37
C LYS A 153 6.04 12.01 13.85
N LEU A 154 5.18 11.43 12.99
CA LEU A 154 4.31 10.31 13.35
C LEU A 154 5.02 8.96 13.21
N GLY A 155 4.66 8.02 14.07
CA GLY A 155 5.12 6.63 14.00
C GLY A 155 6.64 6.47 13.92
N LEU A 156 7.16 5.93 12.81
CA LEU A 156 8.59 5.75 12.53
C LEU A 156 9.35 7.09 12.53
N TRP A 157 8.70 8.16 12.08
CA TRP A 157 9.31 9.49 11.94
C TRP A 157 9.58 10.21 13.28
N LYS A 158 9.19 9.58 14.40
CA LYS A 158 9.58 10.05 15.77
C LYS A 158 11.04 9.82 16.09
N GLY A 159 11.72 8.93 15.36
CA GLY A 159 13.07 8.54 15.72
C GLY A 159 13.89 8.03 14.55
N GLN A 160 14.76 7.06 14.80
CA GLN A 160 15.68 6.48 13.83
C GLN A 160 15.24 5.08 13.43
N PHE A 161 15.26 4.80 12.13
CA PHE A 161 14.94 3.49 11.57
C PHE A 161 15.65 3.29 10.23
N ASP A 162 15.94 2.05 9.89
CA ASP A 162 16.28 1.67 8.52
C ASP A 162 15.02 1.58 7.69
N LYS A 163 15.05 2.00 6.44
CA LYS A 163 13.92 1.76 5.53
C LYS A 163 13.72 0.26 5.36
N PRO A 164 12.48 -0.26 5.30
CA PRO A 164 12.24 -1.71 5.28
C PRO A 164 13.01 -2.46 4.19
N TRP A 165 13.09 -1.89 2.98
CA TRP A 165 13.84 -2.49 1.88
C TRP A 165 15.37 -2.46 2.06
N GLU A 166 15.91 -1.50 2.82
CA GLU A 166 17.32 -1.44 3.19
C GLU A 166 17.63 -2.45 4.30
N TRP A 167 16.74 -2.53 5.29
CA TRP A 167 16.84 -3.50 6.37
C TRP A 167 16.86 -4.94 5.85
N ARG A 168 15.97 -5.29 4.90
CA ARG A 168 15.96 -6.60 4.25
C ARG A 168 17.26 -6.94 3.51
N LYS A 169 17.93 -5.94 2.94
CA LYS A 169 19.24 -6.17 2.28
C LYS A 169 20.34 -6.49 3.28
N LYS A 170 20.31 -5.87 4.47
CA LYS A 170 21.30 -6.07 5.53
C LYS A 170 21.11 -7.39 6.31
N ASN A 171 19.89 -7.94 6.29
CA ASN A 171 19.50 -9.10 7.11
C ASN A 171 19.04 -10.30 6.26
N LYS A 172 19.60 -10.42 5.06
CA LYS A 172 19.45 -11.58 4.18
C LYS A 172 20.45 -12.66 4.55
#